data_563be0292a67cbfb334e8f620147a1ac
#
_entry.id   563be0292a67cbfb334e8f620147a1ac
#
_cell.length_a   1.000
_cell.length_b   1.000
_cell.length_c   1.000
_cell.angle_alpha   90.00
_cell.angle_beta   90.00
_cell.angle_gamma   90.00
#
_symmetry.space_group_name_H-M   'P 1'
#
loop_
_entity.id
_entity.type
_entity.pdbx_description
1 polymer ?
#
loop_
_entity_poly.entity_id
_entity_poly.type
_entity_poly.pdbx_seq_one_letter_code
_entity_poly.pdbx_strand_id
1 'polypeptide(L)'
;MNENLEVSAWLAELDHPLKEVIEAVRTAFLDADERIAETIKWKSPTFMYEGNLASSGPKAKKHAAVLFHRGAEIPGDHALLQGEGKMARYARFADVASVEAGRRELADVVRAWCDSKEAG
;
A
#
# COMPACT_ATOMS: atom_id res chain seq x y z
N MET A 1 2.51 13.51 11.74
CA MET A 1 1.68 12.42 11.24
C MET A 1 1.33 12.68 9.79
N ASN A 2 1.26 11.61 9.01
CA ASN A 2 1.11 11.69 7.56
C ASN A 2 -0.29 11.31 7.07
N GLU A 3 -1.28 11.26 7.97
CA GLU A 3 -2.66 10.97 7.61
C GLU A 3 -3.31 12.09 6.83
N ASN A 4 -4.11 11.72 5.83
CA ASN A 4 -4.88 12.63 5.01
C ASN A 4 -6.36 12.50 5.37
N LEU A 5 -6.99 13.62 5.71
CA LEU A 5 -8.40 13.62 6.13
C LEU A 5 -9.36 13.18 5.03
N GLU A 6 -9.03 13.40 3.76
CA GLU A 6 -9.83 12.93 2.64
C GLU A 6 -9.84 11.39 2.60
N VAL A 7 -8.70 10.76 2.86
CA VAL A 7 -8.61 9.30 2.91
C VAL A 7 -9.39 8.77 4.11
N SER A 8 -9.28 9.43 5.26
CA SER A 8 -10.03 9.04 6.46
C SER A 8 -11.54 9.10 6.20
N ALA A 9 -12.02 10.15 5.53
CA ALA A 9 -13.43 10.30 5.19
C ALA A 9 -13.87 9.22 4.19
N TRP A 10 -13.04 8.93 3.20
CA TRP A 10 -13.31 7.89 2.20
C TRP A 10 -13.49 6.53 2.88
N LEU A 11 -12.58 6.21 3.82
CA LEU A 11 -12.66 4.94 4.57
C LEU A 11 -13.88 4.89 5.48
N ALA A 12 -14.21 6.00 6.11
CA ALA A 12 -15.39 6.06 7.01
C ALA A 12 -16.69 5.75 6.27
N GLU A 13 -16.77 6.14 5.00
CA GLU A 13 -17.96 5.92 4.18
C GLU A 13 -17.92 4.62 3.39
N LEU A 14 -16.80 3.91 3.41
CA LEU A 14 -16.63 2.69 2.64
C LEU A 14 -17.55 1.58 3.14
N ASP A 15 -18.37 1.04 2.25
CA ASP A 15 -19.19 -0.15 2.53
C ASP A 15 -18.60 -1.31 1.74
N HIS A 16 -17.77 -2.11 2.42
CA HIS A 16 -17.01 -3.18 1.77
C HIS A 16 -16.73 -4.30 2.79
N PRO A 17 -16.85 -5.57 2.38
CA PRO A 17 -16.59 -6.68 3.31
C PRO A 17 -15.17 -6.71 3.87
N LEU A 18 -14.22 -6.09 3.17
CA LEU A 18 -12.81 -6.05 3.58
C LEU A 18 -12.40 -4.69 4.16
N LYS A 19 -13.35 -3.88 4.59
CA LYS A 19 -13.05 -2.54 5.12
C LYS A 19 -11.98 -2.57 6.19
N GLU A 20 -12.08 -3.49 7.16
CA GLU A 20 -11.10 -3.58 8.24
C GLU A 20 -9.71 -3.94 7.72
N VAL A 21 -9.63 -4.79 6.70
CA VAL A 21 -8.36 -5.17 6.09
C VAL A 21 -7.76 -3.97 5.37
N ILE A 22 -8.57 -3.22 4.63
CA ILE A 22 -8.13 -2.01 3.92
C ILE A 22 -7.63 -0.96 4.90
N GLU A 23 -8.32 -0.79 6.03
CA GLU A 23 -7.88 0.11 7.09
C GLU A 23 -6.55 -0.31 7.71
N ALA A 24 -6.36 -1.61 7.92
CA ALA A 24 -5.11 -2.17 8.44
C ALA A 24 -3.95 -1.95 7.45
N VAL A 25 -4.20 -2.12 6.17
CA VAL A 25 -3.21 -1.84 5.12
C VAL A 25 -2.78 -0.37 5.17
N ARG A 26 -3.75 0.54 5.26
CA ARG A 26 -3.45 1.97 5.39
C ARG A 26 -2.51 2.26 6.56
N THR A 27 -2.87 1.74 7.74
CA THR A 27 -2.08 1.95 8.94
C THR A 27 -0.65 1.41 8.75
N ALA A 28 -0.53 0.23 8.13
CA ALA A 28 0.78 -0.38 7.88
C ALA A 28 1.66 0.49 6.97
N PHE A 29 1.09 1.08 5.92
CA PHE A 29 1.82 2.00 5.04
C PHE A 29 2.28 3.26 5.78
N LEU A 30 1.36 3.91 6.50
CA LEU A 30 1.68 5.16 7.19
C LEU A 30 2.68 4.96 8.32
N ASP A 31 2.62 3.83 9.02
CA ASP A 31 3.57 3.52 10.09
C ASP A 31 4.93 3.08 9.57
N ALA A 32 5.00 2.64 8.32
CA ALA A 32 6.26 2.12 7.76
C ALA A 32 7.33 3.20 7.60
N ASP A 33 6.94 4.40 7.21
CA ASP A 33 7.90 5.48 6.94
C ASP A 33 7.18 6.82 6.97
N GLU A 34 7.74 7.79 7.68
CA GLU A 34 7.17 9.14 7.81
C GLU A 34 7.12 9.89 6.48
N ARG A 35 7.96 9.52 5.53
CA ARG A 35 8.02 10.16 4.22
C ARG A 35 6.81 9.83 3.35
N ILE A 36 6.11 8.74 3.63
CA ILE A 36 4.94 8.34 2.84
C ILE A 36 3.79 9.31 3.08
N ALA A 37 3.19 9.77 1.99
CA ALA A 37 1.96 10.55 2.00
C ALA A 37 0.85 9.70 1.38
N GLU A 38 -0.39 10.05 1.67
CA GLU A 38 -1.54 9.36 1.07
C GLU A 38 -2.52 10.37 0.47
N THR A 39 -3.29 9.93 -0.51
CA THR A 39 -4.36 10.72 -1.12
C THR A 39 -5.34 9.78 -1.80
N ILE A 40 -6.43 10.32 -2.32
CA ILE A 40 -7.36 9.54 -3.14
C ILE A 40 -7.05 9.82 -4.60
N LYS A 41 -6.72 8.77 -5.35
CA LYS A 41 -6.52 8.80 -6.80
C LYS A 41 -7.24 7.61 -7.39
N TRP A 42 -7.84 7.80 -8.56
CA TRP A 42 -8.59 6.72 -9.23
C TRP A 42 -9.63 6.09 -8.30
N LYS A 43 -10.24 6.92 -7.43
CA LYS A 43 -11.25 6.53 -6.44
C LYS A 43 -10.71 5.52 -5.41
N SER A 44 -9.41 5.54 -5.15
CA SER A 44 -8.76 4.61 -4.21
C SER A 44 -7.69 5.30 -3.38
N PRO A 45 -7.46 4.85 -2.14
CA PRO A 45 -6.32 5.32 -1.36
C PRO A 45 -5.02 4.99 -2.11
N THR A 46 -4.17 6.00 -2.25
CA THR A 46 -2.90 5.89 -2.95
C THR A 46 -1.80 6.42 -2.04
N PHE A 47 -0.72 5.66 -1.94
CA PHE A 47 0.44 5.98 -1.10
C PHE A 47 1.59 6.41 -2.00
N MET A 48 2.28 7.49 -1.63
CA MET A 48 3.26 8.10 -2.52
C MET A 48 4.41 8.75 -1.76
N TYR A 49 5.56 8.79 -2.41
CA TYR A 49 6.70 9.61 -2.07
C TYR A 49 7.53 9.77 -3.34
N GLU A 50 7.62 11.00 -3.84
CA GLU A 50 8.30 11.29 -5.12
C GLU A 50 7.77 10.39 -6.25
N GLY A 51 6.46 10.20 -6.27
CA GLY A 51 5.77 9.34 -7.22
C GLY A 51 4.84 8.38 -6.53
N ASN A 52 3.93 7.77 -7.26
CA ASN A 52 2.94 6.86 -6.71
C ASN A 52 3.55 5.50 -6.46
N LEU A 53 3.63 5.10 -5.18
CA LEU A 53 4.13 3.79 -4.80
C LEU A 53 3.07 2.72 -4.99
N ALA A 54 1.91 2.90 -4.37
CA ALA A 54 0.89 1.85 -4.33
C ALA A 54 -0.50 2.42 -4.16
N SER A 55 -1.49 1.67 -4.65
CA SER A 55 -2.91 1.98 -4.46
C SER A 55 -3.64 0.77 -3.89
N SER A 56 -4.51 1.01 -2.91
CA SER A 56 -5.34 -0.02 -2.31
C SER A 56 -6.72 0.03 -2.95
N GLY A 57 -7.01 -0.90 -3.86
CA GLY A 57 -8.26 -0.89 -4.60
C GLY A 57 -9.35 -1.74 -3.95
N PRO A 58 -10.60 -1.25 -3.92
CA PRO A 58 -11.71 -1.98 -3.31
C PRO A 58 -12.39 -2.98 -4.25
N LYS A 59 -11.85 -3.23 -5.42
CA LYS A 59 -12.51 -4.11 -6.42
C LYS A 59 -12.53 -5.58 -6.02
N ALA A 60 -11.47 -6.07 -5.38
CA ALA A 60 -11.41 -7.45 -4.95
C ALA A 60 -12.25 -7.63 -3.69
N LYS A 61 -13.01 -8.74 -3.59
CA LYS A 61 -13.90 -9.00 -2.47
C LYS A 61 -13.46 -10.15 -1.57
N LYS A 62 -12.52 -10.97 -2.04
CA LYS A 62 -12.02 -12.12 -1.27
C LYS A 62 -10.71 -11.81 -0.55
N HIS A 63 -9.99 -10.82 -0.99
CA HIS A 63 -8.74 -10.36 -0.39
C HIS A 63 -8.54 -8.89 -0.71
N ALA A 64 -7.85 -8.17 0.14
CA ALA A 64 -7.46 -6.81 -0.14
C ALA A 64 -6.24 -6.84 -1.07
N ALA A 65 -6.38 -6.25 -2.26
CA ALA A 65 -5.31 -6.20 -3.23
C ALA A 65 -4.66 -4.82 -3.21
N VAL A 66 -3.34 -4.80 -3.15
CA VAL A 66 -2.55 -3.55 -3.20
C VAL A 66 -1.72 -3.61 -4.47
N LEU A 67 -1.91 -2.63 -5.34
CA LEU A 67 -1.16 -2.52 -6.59
C LEU A 67 0.04 -1.60 -6.40
N PHE A 68 1.24 -2.16 -6.54
CA PHE A 68 2.47 -1.39 -6.55
C PHE A 68 2.79 -1.06 -8.02
N HIS A 69 2.49 0.16 -8.43
CA HIS A 69 2.54 0.59 -9.83
C HIS A 69 3.89 0.35 -10.48
N ARG A 70 4.97 0.52 -9.73
CA ARG A 70 6.34 0.28 -10.19
C ARG A 70 7.07 -0.69 -9.28
N GLY A 71 6.36 -1.73 -8.83
CA GLY A 71 6.91 -2.70 -7.90
C GLY A 71 8.20 -3.35 -8.38
N ALA A 72 8.33 -3.57 -9.69
CA ALA A 72 9.53 -4.17 -10.27
C ALA A 72 10.78 -3.30 -10.11
N GLU A 73 10.60 -1.98 -9.91
CA GLU A 73 11.72 -1.03 -9.74
C GLU A 73 12.13 -0.85 -8.28
N ILE A 74 11.38 -1.39 -7.34
CA ILE A 74 11.71 -1.26 -5.92
C ILE A 74 12.94 -2.11 -5.62
N PRO A 75 14.03 -1.50 -5.09
CA PRO A 75 15.26 -2.27 -4.82
C PRO A 75 15.03 -3.38 -3.79
N GLY A 76 15.72 -4.49 -3.97
CA GLY A 76 15.66 -5.62 -3.06
C GLY A 76 14.77 -6.74 -3.57
N ASP A 77 14.80 -7.84 -2.86
CA ASP A 77 13.99 -9.02 -3.16
C ASP A 77 12.89 -9.13 -2.12
N HIS A 78 11.66 -8.89 -2.53
CA HIS A 78 10.51 -8.82 -1.63
C HIS A 78 9.48 -9.90 -1.95
N ALA A 79 9.43 -10.92 -1.13
CA ALA A 79 8.48 -12.03 -1.30
C ALA A 79 7.01 -11.58 -1.27
N LEU A 80 6.74 -10.47 -0.59
CA LEU A 80 5.40 -9.90 -0.52
C LEU A 80 4.87 -9.46 -1.89
N LEU A 81 5.76 -9.03 -2.78
CA LEU A 81 5.40 -8.52 -4.10
C LEU A 81 5.28 -9.65 -5.10
N GLN A 82 4.10 -9.82 -5.66
CA GLN A 82 3.76 -10.89 -6.60
C GLN A 82 3.49 -10.34 -8.00
N GLY A 83 3.75 -11.13 -9.00
CA GLY A 83 3.46 -10.80 -10.38
C GLY A 83 4.68 -10.94 -11.28
N GLU A 84 4.42 -11.00 -12.58
CA GLU A 84 5.44 -11.23 -13.60
C GLU A 84 5.51 -10.11 -14.65
N GLY A 85 4.69 -9.07 -14.47
CA GLY A 85 4.68 -7.93 -15.40
C GLY A 85 5.99 -7.15 -15.37
N LYS A 86 6.17 -6.28 -16.35
CA LYS A 86 7.38 -5.47 -16.45
C LYS A 86 7.54 -4.46 -15.33
N MET A 87 6.44 -3.93 -14.82
CA MET A 87 6.45 -2.85 -13.83
C MET A 87 5.61 -3.16 -12.59
N ALA A 88 4.37 -3.57 -12.77
CA ALA A 88 3.43 -3.71 -11.65
C ALA A 88 3.70 -4.97 -10.83
N ARG A 89 3.50 -4.84 -9.51
CA ARG A 89 3.48 -5.97 -8.58
C ARG A 89 2.28 -5.82 -7.68
N TYR A 90 1.88 -6.92 -7.05
CA TYR A 90 0.69 -6.96 -6.20
C TYR A 90 1.03 -7.57 -4.85
N ALA A 91 0.39 -7.06 -3.80
CA ALA A 91 0.35 -7.72 -2.50
C ALA A 91 -1.11 -8.02 -2.19
N ARG A 92 -1.38 -9.18 -1.62
CA ARG A 92 -2.75 -9.61 -1.28
C ARG A 92 -2.83 -9.97 0.19
N PHE A 93 -3.89 -9.48 0.83
CA PHE A 93 -4.12 -9.73 2.26
C PHE A 93 -5.54 -10.25 2.44
N ALA A 94 -5.66 -11.48 2.95
CA ALA A 94 -6.96 -12.12 3.12
C ALA A 94 -7.73 -11.56 4.33
N ASP A 95 -7.02 -11.15 5.37
CA ASP A 95 -7.60 -10.67 6.63
C ASP A 95 -6.62 -9.75 7.36
N VAL A 96 -7.07 -9.20 8.49
CA VAL A 96 -6.24 -8.32 9.32
C VAL A 96 -5.00 -9.05 9.82
N ALA A 97 -5.13 -10.32 10.20
CA ALA A 97 -4.00 -11.11 10.69
C ALA A 97 -2.89 -11.23 9.63
N SER A 98 -3.25 -11.39 8.36
CA SER A 98 -2.25 -11.46 7.29
C SER A 98 -1.56 -10.12 7.07
N VAL A 99 -2.27 -9.00 7.25
CA VAL A 99 -1.64 -7.67 7.22
C VAL A 99 -0.61 -7.54 8.33
N GLU A 100 -0.98 -7.93 9.55
CA GLU A 100 -0.07 -7.85 10.70
C GLU A 100 1.15 -8.75 10.51
N ALA A 101 0.96 -9.96 9.98
CA ALA A 101 2.06 -10.88 9.72
C ALA A 101 3.02 -10.34 8.65
N GLY A 102 2.50 -9.58 7.68
CA GLY A 102 3.30 -9.02 6.59
C GLY A 102 3.82 -7.60 6.84
N ARG A 103 3.55 -7.01 7.99
CA ARG A 103 3.90 -5.61 8.27
C ARG A 103 5.38 -5.32 8.10
N ARG A 104 6.25 -6.22 8.54
CA ARG A 104 7.70 -6.04 8.44
C ARG A 104 8.14 -6.01 6.99
N GLU A 105 7.64 -6.96 6.19
CA GLU A 105 7.97 -7.00 4.76
C GLU A 105 7.43 -5.77 4.03
N LEU A 106 6.23 -5.34 4.37
CA LEU A 106 5.65 -4.14 3.79
C LEU A 106 6.48 -2.91 4.14
N ALA A 107 6.93 -2.80 5.39
CA ALA A 107 7.79 -1.69 5.81
C ALA A 107 9.11 -1.69 5.04
N ASP A 108 9.69 -2.86 4.79
CA ASP A 108 10.92 -2.96 4.01
C ASP A 108 10.70 -2.48 2.57
N VAL A 109 9.57 -2.83 1.96
CA VAL A 109 9.22 -2.37 0.61
C VAL A 109 9.07 -0.85 0.57
N VAL A 110 8.34 -0.29 1.53
CA VAL A 110 8.09 1.16 1.61
C VAL A 110 9.41 1.92 1.79
N ARG A 111 10.26 1.46 2.70
CA ARG A 111 11.56 2.09 2.94
C ARG A 111 12.48 1.99 1.73
N ALA A 112 12.49 0.85 1.06
CA ALA A 112 13.30 0.67 -0.15
C ALA A 112 12.88 1.67 -1.23
N TRP A 113 11.59 1.89 -1.41
CA TRP A 113 11.08 2.90 -2.35
C TRP A 113 11.56 4.30 -1.96
N CYS A 114 11.32 4.70 -0.70
CA CYS A 114 11.66 6.03 -0.23
C CYS A 114 13.17 6.29 -0.32
N ASP A 115 13.98 5.32 0.10
CA ASP A 115 15.43 5.44 0.04
C ASP A 115 15.93 5.56 -1.39
N SER A 116 15.32 4.82 -2.34
CA SER A 116 15.69 4.89 -3.74
C SER A 116 15.44 6.28 -4.34
N LYS A 117 14.39 6.96 -3.87
CA LYS A 117 14.05 8.30 -4.36
C LYS A 117 15.02 9.36 -3.83
N GLU A 118 15.54 9.16 -2.64
CA GLU A 118 16.52 10.10 -2.08
C GLU A 118 17.93 9.87 -2.64
N ALA A 119 18.26 8.64 -3.01
CA ALA A 119 19.53 8.30 -3.62
C ALA A 119 19.64 8.78 -5.07
N GLY A 120 18.53 8.93 -5.73
CA GLY A 120 18.46 9.37 -7.11
C GLY A 120 18.29 10.86 -7.24
#